data_746509079214045169ccc9da1c530db1
#
_entry.id   746509079214045169ccc9da1c530db1
#
_cell.length_a   1.000
_cell.length_b   1.000
_cell.length_c   1.000
_cell.angle_alpha   90.00
_cell.angle_beta   90.00
_cell.angle_gamma   90.00
#
_symmetry.space_group_name_H-M   'P 1'
#
loop_
_entity.id
_entity.type
_entity.pdbx_description
1 polymer ?
#
loop_
_entity_poly.entity_id
_entity_poly.type
_entity_poly.pdbx_seq_one_letter_code
_entity_poly.pdbx_strand_id
1 'polypeptide(L)'
;STATDLVLTVTQMLRKHGVVGKFVEFYGDGLDTLPLADRATIANVSPEYGATCGFFPIDGVTLEYMRLSGRSEEQVELVGAYAKAQGMWRNPGDEPVFTSSLELDMGDVEASLAGPKRPQDRVALGDVPKAFAASNELEVNSSQKDRQPVDYVLNGHQYQLPDGAVVIAAITSCTNTSNPSVLMAAGLLAKKAVTLGLKRQPWVKASLAPGSKVVSDYLAQARLTPYLDELGFNLVGYGCTTCIGNSGPLPDPIETAIKKGDLTVGAVLSGNRNFEGRIHPLVKTNWLASPPLVVAYALAGNMNIDLTKEPLGHDRNGDPVYLKDIWPSAREIARAVEQVSTEMFHKEYAEVFEGTPEWKTINVDRADTYGWQSDSTYIRLSPFFDGMQAKPDPVQDIHGARILAMLGDSVTTDHISPAGSIKPDSPAGRYLQNHGVERKDFNSYGSRRGNHEVMMRGTFANIRIRNEMVPGIEGGMTRHLPGTEVVAIYDAAMRYQQEKVPLAVIAGKEYGSCLLYTSPS
;
A
#
# COMPACT_ATOMS: atom_id res chain seq x y z
N SER A 1 11.84 -1.68 -18.91
CA SER A 1 10.91 -0.99 -18.00
C SER A 1 9.57 -1.71 -17.95
N THR A 2 8.85 -1.55 -16.87
CA THR A 2 7.51 -2.08 -16.63
C THR A 2 6.50 -0.93 -16.53
N ALA A 3 5.19 -1.25 -16.55
CA ALA A 3 4.14 -0.28 -16.26
C ALA A 3 4.36 0.45 -14.92
N THR A 4 4.87 -0.27 -13.91
CA THR A 4 5.16 0.33 -12.60
C THR A 4 6.29 1.37 -12.69
N ASP A 5 7.32 1.14 -13.48
CA ASP A 5 8.42 2.11 -13.66
C ASP A 5 7.89 3.41 -14.28
N LEU A 6 6.99 3.30 -15.26
CA LEU A 6 6.32 4.44 -15.87
C LEU A 6 5.45 5.19 -14.84
N VAL A 7 4.67 4.47 -14.05
CA VAL A 7 3.83 5.05 -12.97
C VAL A 7 4.66 5.81 -11.95
N LEU A 8 5.79 5.25 -11.50
CA LEU A 8 6.67 5.91 -10.54
C LEU A 8 7.32 7.17 -11.12
N THR A 9 7.71 7.12 -12.40
CA THR A 9 8.26 8.28 -13.13
C THR A 9 7.22 9.40 -13.23
N VAL A 10 6.01 9.07 -13.68
CA VAL A 10 4.89 10.02 -13.79
C VAL A 10 4.54 10.62 -12.43
N THR A 11 4.50 9.78 -11.37
CA THR A 11 4.20 10.22 -10.01
C THR A 11 5.22 11.25 -9.52
N GLN A 12 6.50 11.01 -9.73
CA GLN A 12 7.57 11.95 -9.37
C GLN A 12 7.45 13.27 -10.14
N MET A 13 7.25 13.20 -11.47
CA MET A 13 7.13 14.37 -12.34
C MET A 13 5.94 15.25 -11.97
N LEU A 14 4.76 14.66 -11.82
CA LEU A 14 3.52 15.38 -11.47
C LEU A 14 3.59 15.98 -10.06
N ARG A 15 4.16 15.24 -9.10
CA ARG A 15 4.33 15.76 -7.74
C ARG A 15 5.28 16.96 -7.71
N LYS A 16 6.38 16.90 -8.49
CA LYS A 16 7.32 18.00 -8.63
C LYS A 16 6.69 19.22 -9.31
N HIS A 17 5.82 18.99 -10.30
CA HIS A 17 5.09 20.04 -11.01
C HIS A 17 4.05 20.74 -10.12
N GLY A 18 3.49 20.05 -9.14
CA GLY A 18 2.51 20.60 -8.21
C GLY A 18 1.08 20.50 -8.74
N VAL A 19 0.55 19.28 -8.82
CA VAL A 19 -0.81 18.99 -9.33
C VAL A 19 -1.86 18.81 -8.23
N VAL A 20 -1.54 19.15 -6.99
CA VAL A 20 -2.49 19.05 -5.87
C VAL A 20 -3.75 19.88 -6.16
N GLY A 21 -4.91 19.24 -6.07
CA GLY A 21 -6.21 19.86 -6.37
C GLY A 21 -6.49 20.10 -7.86
N LYS A 22 -5.67 19.56 -8.76
CA LYS A 22 -5.85 19.66 -10.22
C LYS A 22 -6.40 18.35 -10.79
N PHE A 23 -6.99 18.45 -11.99
CA PHE A 23 -7.25 17.31 -12.86
C PHE A 23 -6.04 17.13 -13.77
N VAL A 24 -5.62 15.88 -13.97
CA VAL A 24 -4.52 15.51 -14.87
C VAL A 24 -5.09 14.67 -16.00
N GLU A 25 -4.97 15.16 -17.23
CA GLU A 25 -5.32 14.42 -18.44
C GLU A 25 -4.04 14.01 -19.18
N PHE A 26 -4.00 12.76 -19.62
CA PHE A 26 -2.89 12.21 -20.40
C PHE A 26 -3.23 12.23 -21.89
N TYR A 27 -2.33 12.71 -22.72
CA TYR A 27 -2.54 12.85 -24.17
C TYR A 27 -1.24 12.60 -24.94
N GLY A 28 -1.32 12.65 -26.26
CA GLY A 28 -0.16 12.49 -27.15
C GLY A 28 -0.06 11.08 -27.78
N ASP A 29 0.88 10.94 -28.71
CA ASP A 29 1.02 9.74 -29.56
C ASP A 29 1.53 8.52 -28.78
N GLY A 30 2.20 8.72 -27.65
CA GLY A 30 2.62 7.64 -26.76
C GLY A 30 1.46 6.75 -26.27
N LEU A 31 0.22 7.26 -26.29
CA LEU A 31 -0.97 6.48 -25.94
C LEU A 31 -1.28 5.36 -26.94
N ASP A 32 -0.83 5.45 -28.19
CA ASP A 32 -1.06 4.41 -29.21
C ASP A 32 -0.46 3.06 -28.82
N THR A 33 0.63 3.09 -28.07
CA THR A 33 1.35 1.89 -27.62
C THR A 33 1.10 1.55 -26.16
N LEU A 34 0.30 2.35 -25.42
CA LEU A 34 0.04 2.18 -24.00
C LEU A 34 -1.26 1.39 -23.78
N PRO A 35 -1.19 0.13 -23.32
CA PRO A 35 -2.37 -0.69 -23.05
C PRO A 35 -3.28 -0.05 -21.98
N LEU A 36 -4.58 -0.36 -22.01
CA LEU A 36 -5.53 0.17 -21.04
C LEU A 36 -5.13 -0.18 -19.59
N ALA A 37 -4.59 -1.36 -19.35
CA ALA A 37 -4.14 -1.77 -18.03
C ALA A 37 -3.04 -0.84 -17.47
N ASP A 38 -2.12 -0.36 -18.31
CA ASP A 38 -1.09 0.60 -17.91
C ASP A 38 -1.71 1.98 -17.63
N ARG A 39 -2.64 2.44 -18.48
CA ARG A 39 -3.39 3.69 -18.25
C ARG A 39 -4.18 3.65 -16.95
N ALA A 40 -4.87 2.54 -16.69
CA ALA A 40 -5.62 2.34 -15.45
C ALA A 40 -4.69 2.37 -14.22
N THR A 41 -3.48 1.82 -14.33
CA THR A 41 -2.48 1.85 -13.28
C THR A 41 -2.05 3.29 -12.97
N ILE A 42 -1.76 4.09 -13.99
CA ILE A 42 -1.38 5.51 -13.84
C ILE A 42 -2.52 6.32 -13.21
N ALA A 43 -3.75 6.13 -13.70
CA ALA A 43 -4.92 6.84 -13.18
C ALA A 43 -5.23 6.47 -11.71
N ASN A 44 -5.05 5.20 -11.33
CA ASN A 44 -5.26 4.71 -9.97
C ASN A 44 -4.31 5.36 -8.95
N VAL A 45 -3.12 5.79 -9.37
CA VAL A 45 -2.10 6.43 -8.52
C VAL A 45 -2.29 7.96 -8.43
N SER A 46 -3.42 8.50 -8.92
CA SER A 46 -3.67 9.95 -8.84
C SER A 46 -3.63 10.54 -7.43
N PRO A 47 -4.09 9.88 -6.36
CA PRO A 47 -3.91 10.39 -5.00
C PRO A 47 -2.45 10.50 -4.58
N GLU A 48 -1.59 9.62 -5.03
CA GLU A 48 -0.17 9.58 -4.68
C GLU A 48 0.62 10.73 -5.32
N TYR A 49 0.29 11.13 -6.55
CA TYR A 49 0.86 12.37 -7.10
C TYR A 49 0.07 13.63 -6.71
N GLY A 50 -1.03 13.49 -5.99
CA GLY A 50 -1.76 14.58 -5.36
C GLY A 50 -2.85 15.22 -6.24
N ALA A 51 -3.16 14.65 -7.40
CA ALA A 51 -4.22 15.17 -8.26
C ALA A 51 -5.61 14.75 -7.74
N THR A 52 -6.61 15.56 -8.07
CA THR A 52 -8.02 15.23 -7.82
C THR A 52 -8.44 14.02 -8.65
N CYS A 53 -7.97 13.95 -9.89
CA CYS A 53 -8.23 12.86 -10.81
C CYS A 53 -7.11 12.80 -11.85
N GLY A 54 -6.74 11.58 -12.28
CA GLY A 54 -5.92 11.31 -13.45
C GLY A 54 -6.72 10.46 -14.42
N PHE A 55 -6.80 10.85 -15.71
CA PHE A 55 -7.62 10.15 -16.69
C PHE A 55 -7.03 10.17 -18.08
N PHE A 56 -7.51 9.26 -18.90
CA PHE A 56 -7.12 9.06 -20.28
C PHE A 56 -8.34 9.20 -21.18
N PRO A 57 -8.18 9.66 -22.42
CA PRO A 57 -9.26 9.70 -23.38
C PRO A 57 -9.71 8.28 -23.76
N ILE A 58 -10.97 8.17 -24.20
CA ILE A 58 -11.56 6.92 -24.68
C ILE A 58 -11.15 6.71 -26.13
N ASP A 59 -10.68 5.50 -26.46
CA ASP A 59 -10.25 5.10 -27.81
C ASP A 59 -10.52 3.61 -28.10
N GLY A 60 -9.98 3.10 -29.20
CA GLY A 60 -10.12 1.69 -29.61
C GLY A 60 -9.58 0.71 -28.56
N VAL A 61 -8.47 1.06 -27.88
CA VAL A 61 -7.87 0.23 -26.83
C VAL A 61 -8.83 0.07 -25.64
N THR A 62 -9.59 1.12 -25.31
CA THR A 62 -10.63 1.06 -24.28
C THR A 62 -11.73 0.05 -24.66
N LEU A 63 -12.20 0.07 -25.91
CA LEU A 63 -13.24 -0.85 -26.37
C LEU A 63 -12.75 -2.30 -26.43
N GLU A 64 -11.50 -2.54 -26.82
CA GLU A 64 -10.89 -3.87 -26.80
C GLU A 64 -10.84 -4.45 -25.39
N TYR A 65 -10.46 -3.65 -24.41
CA TYR A 65 -10.47 -4.09 -23.00
C TYR A 65 -11.88 -4.39 -22.48
N MET A 66 -12.88 -3.62 -22.90
CA MET A 66 -14.27 -3.90 -22.55
C MET A 66 -14.71 -5.27 -23.08
N ARG A 67 -14.34 -5.63 -24.31
CA ARG A 67 -14.59 -6.97 -24.89
C ARG A 67 -13.87 -8.05 -24.07
N LEU A 68 -12.57 -7.87 -23.82
CA LEU A 68 -11.78 -8.81 -23.04
C LEU A 68 -12.38 -9.03 -21.64
N SER A 69 -12.86 -7.98 -21.00
CA SER A 69 -13.48 -8.05 -19.67
C SER A 69 -14.94 -8.51 -19.67
N GLY A 70 -15.47 -8.98 -20.81
CA GLY A 70 -16.78 -9.64 -20.90
C GLY A 70 -17.96 -8.69 -21.03
N ARG A 71 -17.78 -7.45 -21.52
CA ARG A 71 -18.91 -6.57 -21.85
C ARG A 71 -19.56 -7.00 -23.16
N SER A 72 -20.90 -6.86 -23.25
CA SER A 72 -21.63 -7.16 -24.48
C SER A 72 -21.23 -6.22 -25.62
N GLU A 73 -21.29 -6.70 -26.87
CA GLU A 73 -21.04 -5.82 -28.05
C GLU A 73 -21.96 -4.61 -28.09
N GLU A 74 -23.23 -4.76 -27.71
CA GLU A 74 -24.18 -3.64 -27.62
C GLU A 74 -23.65 -2.55 -26.67
N GLN A 75 -23.12 -2.93 -25.50
CA GLN A 75 -22.54 -1.98 -24.55
C GLN A 75 -21.25 -1.35 -25.08
N VAL A 76 -20.40 -2.12 -25.76
CA VAL A 76 -19.17 -1.63 -26.38
C VAL A 76 -19.46 -0.62 -27.49
N GLU A 77 -20.42 -0.93 -28.37
CA GLU A 77 -20.89 -0.02 -29.45
C GLU A 77 -21.50 1.25 -28.85
N LEU A 78 -22.33 1.12 -27.82
CA LEU A 78 -22.92 2.27 -27.12
C LEU A 78 -21.85 3.20 -26.54
N VAL A 79 -20.84 2.67 -25.86
CA VAL A 79 -19.73 3.48 -25.31
C VAL A 79 -18.97 4.19 -26.43
N GLY A 80 -18.67 3.49 -27.51
CA GLY A 80 -17.99 4.08 -28.67
C GLY A 80 -18.80 5.20 -29.34
N ALA A 81 -20.09 4.99 -29.58
CA ALA A 81 -20.98 5.98 -30.16
C ALA A 81 -21.16 7.20 -29.21
N TYR A 82 -21.37 6.96 -27.92
CA TYR A 82 -21.55 8.01 -26.95
C TYR A 82 -20.29 8.86 -26.77
N ALA A 83 -19.11 8.23 -26.65
CA ALA A 83 -17.85 8.95 -26.53
C ALA A 83 -17.57 9.85 -27.72
N LYS A 84 -17.88 9.39 -28.97
CA LYS A 84 -17.77 10.20 -30.20
C LYS A 84 -18.75 11.37 -30.19
N ALA A 85 -20.02 11.11 -29.84
CA ALA A 85 -21.06 12.14 -29.83
C ALA A 85 -20.79 13.23 -28.77
N GLN A 86 -20.13 12.88 -27.64
CA GLN A 86 -19.78 13.82 -26.56
C GLN A 86 -18.42 14.50 -26.74
N GLY A 87 -17.67 14.20 -27.81
CA GLY A 87 -16.32 14.74 -28.04
C GLY A 87 -15.28 14.21 -27.03
N MET A 88 -15.53 13.05 -26.44
CA MET A 88 -14.61 12.37 -25.49
C MET A 88 -13.73 11.33 -26.18
N TRP A 89 -13.95 11.10 -27.47
CA TRP A 89 -13.18 10.16 -28.28
C TRP A 89 -11.85 10.75 -28.69
N ARG A 90 -10.76 10.02 -28.46
CA ARG A 90 -9.43 10.44 -28.90
C ARG A 90 -9.30 10.33 -30.43
N ASN A 91 -8.89 11.43 -31.05
CA ASN A 91 -8.42 11.41 -32.44
C ASN A 91 -6.89 11.63 -32.44
N PRO A 92 -6.15 11.01 -33.36
CA PRO A 92 -4.73 11.29 -33.52
C PRO A 92 -4.48 12.78 -33.82
N GLY A 93 -3.50 13.36 -33.10
CA GLY A 93 -3.15 14.77 -33.26
C GLY A 93 -4.03 15.77 -32.51
N ASP A 94 -5.03 15.32 -31.73
CA ASP A 94 -5.79 16.21 -30.85
C ASP A 94 -4.89 16.71 -29.72
N GLU A 95 -4.73 18.01 -29.61
CA GLU A 95 -4.02 18.70 -28.51
C GLU A 95 -5.01 19.57 -27.73
N PRO A 96 -5.53 19.08 -26.60
CA PRO A 96 -6.38 19.89 -25.73
C PRO A 96 -5.64 21.09 -25.16
N VAL A 97 -6.37 22.15 -24.85
CA VAL A 97 -5.81 23.37 -24.21
C VAL A 97 -5.82 23.20 -22.71
N PHE A 98 -4.64 23.17 -22.10
CA PHE A 98 -4.46 22.99 -20.67
C PHE A 98 -3.91 24.25 -19.98
N THR A 99 -4.10 24.34 -18.66
CA THR A 99 -3.49 25.37 -17.82
C THR A 99 -1.96 25.26 -17.83
N SER A 100 -1.44 24.05 -17.83
CA SER A 100 -0.02 23.73 -17.96
C SER A 100 0.15 22.30 -18.48
N SER A 101 1.27 22.01 -19.11
CA SER A 101 1.60 20.70 -19.66
C SER A 101 2.99 20.23 -19.24
N LEU A 102 3.19 18.90 -19.23
CA LEU A 102 4.45 18.22 -19.07
C LEU A 102 4.61 17.20 -20.21
N GLU A 103 5.85 16.95 -20.57
CA GLU A 103 6.21 15.98 -21.59
C GLU A 103 7.11 14.89 -20.99
N LEU A 104 6.88 13.64 -21.39
CA LEU A 104 7.70 12.48 -21.04
C LEU A 104 7.93 11.63 -22.29
N ASP A 105 9.19 11.48 -22.67
CA ASP A 105 9.58 10.42 -23.60
C ASP A 105 9.56 9.08 -22.85
N MET A 106 8.73 8.13 -23.32
CA MET A 106 8.65 6.81 -22.67
C MET A 106 9.95 6.00 -22.82
N GLY A 107 10.85 6.38 -23.73
CA GLY A 107 12.19 5.83 -23.85
C GLY A 107 13.10 6.15 -22.65
N ASP A 108 12.84 7.24 -21.94
CA ASP A 108 13.59 7.67 -20.75
C ASP A 108 13.17 6.93 -19.47
N VAL A 109 12.15 6.09 -19.52
CA VAL A 109 11.67 5.34 -18.36
C VAL A 109 12.61 4.18 -18.06
N GLU A 110 13.24 4.20 -16.89
CA GLU A 110 14.15 3.16 -16.42
C GLU A 110 13.57 2.37 -15.24
N ALA A 111 14.08 1.15 -15.01
CA ALA A 111 13.70 0.34 -13.86
C ALA A 111 13.95 1.07 -12.54
N SER A 112 12.93 1.16 -11.70
CA SER A 112 12.94 2.03 -10.54
C SER A 112 12.19 1.44 -9.35
N LEU A 113 12.53 1.91 -8.16
CA LEU A 113 11.71 1.79 -6.96
C LEU A 113 11.25 3.18 -6.51
N ALA A 114 10.27 3.24 -5.60
CA ALA A 114 9.99 4.47 -4.87
C ALA A 114 10.07 4.21 -3.36
N GLY A 115 10.85 5.01 -2.68
CA GLY A 115 11.09 4.89 -1.25
C GLY A 115 12.28 5.72 -0.78
N PRO A 116 12.61 5.60 0.51
CA PRO A 116 12.08 4.64 1.49
C PRO A 116 10.75 5.03 2.17
N LYS A 117 10.20 6.22 1.90
CA LYS A 117 9.11 6.79 2.71
C LYS A 117 7.87 7.22 1.92
N ARG A 118 7.99 7.56 0.62
CA ARG A 118 6.90 8.17 -0.16
C ARG A 118 6.84 7.62 -1.59
N PRO A 119 5.64 7.56 -2.20
CA PRO A 119 5.48 7.07 -3.58
C PRO A 119 6.20 7.91 -4.64
N GLN A 120 6.39 9.21 -4.40
CA GLN A 120 7.08 10.11 -5.32
C GLN A 120 8.60 10.13 -5.17
N ASP A 121 9.15 9.48 -4.16
CA ASP A 121 10.59 9.38 -3.94
C ASP A 121 11.19 8.27 -4.84
N ARG A 122 11.11 8.47 -6.16
CA ARG A 122 11.61 7.51 -7.16
C ARG A 122 13.13 7.45 -7.14
N VAL A 123 13.64 6.23 -7.18
CA VAL A 123 15.08 5.91 -7.21
C VAL A 123 15.32 4.89 -8.33
N ALA A 124 16.29 5.15 -9.19
CA ALA A 124 16.72 4.18 -10.20
C ALA A 124 17.23 2.89 -9.54
N LEU A 125 17.01 1.74 -10.17
CA LEU A 125 17.32 0.43 -9.57
C LEU A 125 18.79 0.31 -9.12
N GLY A 126 19.72 0.87 -9.89
CA GLY A 126 21.16 0.85 -9.55
C GLY A 126 21.55 1.79 -8.42
N ASP A 127 20.69 2.77 -8.06
CA ASP A 127 20.94 3.74 -6.98
C ASP A 127 20.27 3.36 -5.66
N VAL A 128 19.51 2.26 -5.61
CA VAL A 128 18.79 1.82 -4.40
C VAL A 128 19.70 1.61 -3.20
N PRO A 129 20.88 0.95 -3.32
CA PRO A 129 21.79 0.80 -2.17
C PRO A 129 22.24 2.13 -1.59
N LYS A 130 22.55 3.09 -2.46
CA LYS A 130 22.95 4.45 -2.04
C LYS A 130 21.80 5.21 -1.36
N ALA A 131 20.58 5.11 -1.89
CA ALA A 131 19.40 5.73 -1.29
C ALA A 131 19.06 5.10 0.06
N PHE A 132 19.21 3.77 0.19
CA PHE A 132 19.04 3.08 1.46
C PHE A 132 20.08 3.54 2.49
N ALA A 133 21.36 3.59 2.13
CA ALA A 133 22.44 4.06 3.01
C ALA A 133 22.18 5.50 3.49
N ALA A 134 21.80 6.40 2.58
CA ALA A 134 21.47 7.79 2.93
C ALA A 134 20.28 7.89 3.90
N SER A 135 19.24 7.06 3.74
CA SER A 135 18.10 7.04 4.65
C SER A 135 18.48 6.51 6.04
N ASN A 136 19.39 5.56 6.09
CA ASN A 136 19.88 4.97 7.33
C ASN A 136 20.77 5.95 8.12
N GLU A 137 21.60 6.76 7.43
CA GLU A 137 22.40 7.81 8.05
C GLU A 137 21.57 8.93 8.70
N LEU A 138 20.42 9.26 8.13
CA LEU A 138 19.52 10.28 8.67
C LEU A 138 18.80 9.83 9.96
N GLU A 139 18.67 8.52 10.18
CA GLU A 139 18.01 7.96 11.35
C GLU A 139 18.95 7.60 12.48
N VAL A 140 20.24 7.45 12.19
CA VAL A 140 21.26 7.11 13.17
C VAL A 140 21.89 8.39 13.72
N ASN A 141 21.60 8.73 14.98
CA ASN A 141 22.45 9.64 15.73
C ASN A 141 23.89 9.09 15.68
N SER A 142 24.79 9.80 15.10
CA SER A 142 26.19 9.68 14.74
C SER A 142 27.11 8.62 15.40
N SER A 143 26.63 7.75 16.26
CA SER A 143 27.45 6.81 17.07
C SER A 143 27.37 5.32 16.67
N GLN A 144 26.53 4.94 15.69
CA GLN A 144 26.36 3.52 15.29
C GLN A 144 26.37 3.34 13.76
N LYS A 145 27.51 3.62 13.13
CA LYS A 145 27.64 3.52 11.65
C LYS A 145 27.68 2.09 11.12
N ASP A 146 28.07 1.08 11.91
CA ASP A 146 28.25 -0.30 11.45
C ASP A 146 27.45 -1.27 12.33
N ARG A 147 26.16 -1.44 11.99
CA ARG A 147 25.34 -2.47 12.62
C ARG A 147 25.78 -3.84 12.14
N GLN A 148 26.17 -4.70 13.09
CA GLN A 148 26.58 -6.06 12.77
C GLN A 148 25.37 -6.96 12.56
N PRO A 149 25.47 -7.96 11.65
CA PRO A 149 24.45 -8.98 11.49
C PRO A 149 24.14 -9.67 12.82
N VAL A 150 22.87 -10.02 13.05
CA VAL A 150 22.43 -10.67 14.29
C VAL A 150 22.11 -12.13 14.04
N ASP A 151 22.75 -13.00 14.80
CA ASP A 151 22.47 -14.45 14.76
C ASP A 151 21.06 -14.74 15.31
N TYR A 152 20.31 -15.58 14.61
CA TYR A 152 19.01 -16.07 15.04
C TYR A 152 18.78 -17.50 14.55
N VAL A 153 17.81 -18.21 15.18
CA VAL A 153 17.43 -19.57 14.81
C VAL A 153 15.99 -19.55 14.25
N LEU A 154 15.80 -20.12 13.08
CA LEU A 154 14.49 -20.29 12.46
C LEU A 154 14.35 -21.74 11.98
N ASN A 155 13.28 -22.41 12.42
CA ASN A 155 13.01 -23.83 12.09
C ASN A 155 14.21 -24.78 12.35
N GLY A 156 14.97 -24.52 13.43
CA GLY A 156 16.13 -25.34 13.81
C GLY A 156 17.44 -25.03 13.06
N HIS A 157 17.43 -24.07 12.14
CA HIS A 157 18.63 -23.63 11.41
C HIS A 157 19.11 -22.29 11.90
N GLN A 158 20.44 -22.13 11.96
CA GLN A 158 21.09 -20.84 12.29
C GLN A 158 21.20 -19.97 11.04
N TYR A 159 20.90 -18.70 11.20
CA TYR A 159 21.00 -17.66 10.18
C TYR A 159 21.53 -16.36 10.80
N GLN A 160 21.98 -15.47 9.93
CA GLN A 160 22.35 -14.10 10.28
C GLN A 160 21.40 -13.12 9.60
N LEU A 161 20.79 -12.21 10.36
CA LEU A 161 19.97 -11.15 9.82
C LEU A 161 20.84 -9.90 9.64
N PRO A 162 21.13 -9.48 8.38
CA PRO A 162 21.95 -8.31 8.14
C PRO A 162 21.16 -7.00 8.31
N ASP A 163 21.86 -5.90 8.53
CA ASP A 163 21.30 -4.57 8.32
C ASP A 163 20.93 -4.38 6.84
N GLY A 164 19.79 -3.74 6.58
CA GLY A 164 19.23 -3.68 5.22
C GLY A 164 18.45 -4.92 4.78
N ALA A 165 18.23 -5.91 5.66
CA ALA A 165 17.45 -7.10 5.31
C ALA A 165 16.05 -6.72 4.81
N VAL A 166 15.63 -7.30 3.69
CA VAL A 166 14.23 -7.27 3.24
C VAL A 166 13.47 -8.33 4.04
N VAL A 167 12.62 -7.91 4.97
CA VAL A 167 11.86 -8.84 5.82
C VAL A 167 10.42 -9.04 5.35
N ILE A 168 9.92 -8.18 4.46
CA ILE A 168 8.60 -8.31 3.82
C ILE A 168 8.79 -8.11 2.31
N ALA A 169 8.28 -9.05 1.52
CA ALA A 169 8.17 -8.94 0.07
C ALA A 169 6.72 -9.25 -0.33
N ALA A 170 5.96 -8.26 -0.78
CA ALA A 170 4.53 -8.43 -1.00
C ALA A 170 4.11 -8.03 -2.42
N ILE A 171 3.57 -8.97 -3.17
CA ILE A 171 2.79 -8.66 -4.36
C ILE A 171 1.37 -8.38 -3.88
N THR A 172 0.98 -7.10 -3.90
CA THR A 172 -0.31 -6.64 -3.36
C THR A 172 -1.09 -5.85 -4.40
N SER A 173 -2.39 -5.67 -4.17
CA SER A 173 -3.35 -5.45 -5.23
C SER A 173 -3.45 -4.07 -5.82
N CYS A 174 -3.13 -2.99 -5.17
CA CYS A 174 -3.65 -1.68 -5.58
C CYS A 174 -3.37 -1.28 -7.05
N THR A 175 -2.13 -1.22 -7.46
CA THR A 175 -1.72 -0.64 -8.75
C THR A 175 -1.63 -1.68 -9.88
N ASN A 176 -1.32 -2.92 -9.55
CA ASN A 176 -0.91 -3.91 -10.54
C ASN A 176 -1.97 -4.97 -10.85
N THR A 177 -3.14 -4.90 -10.23
CA THR A 177 -4.18 -5.93 -10.38
C THR A 177 -4.92 -5.90 -11.69
N SER A 178 -4.96 -4.74 -12.32
CA SER A 178 -5.58 -4.57 -13.64
C SER A 178 -4.58 -4.82 -14.77
N ASN A 179 -3.33 -5.16 -14.46
CA ASN A 179 -2.26 -5.31 -15.43
C ASN A 179 -1.69 -6.74 -15.44
N PRO A 180 -2.20 -7.62 -16.31
CA PRO A 180 -1.70 -8.99 -16.41
C PRO A 180 -0.21 -9.07 -16.74
N SER A 181 0.34 -8.11 -17.49
CA SER A 181 1.72 -8.19 -17.96
C SER A 181 2.74 -8.19 -16.82
N VAL A 182 2.55 -7.36 -15.79
CA VAL A 182 3.49 -7.32 -14.66
C VAL A 182 3.35 -8.52 -13.73
N LEU A 183 2.15 -9.10 -13.60
CA LEU A 183 1.96 -10.32 -12.79
C LEU A 183 2.47 -11.56 -13.53
N MET A 184 2.24 -11.65 -14.84
CA MET A 184 2.86 -12.70 -15.67
C MET A 184 4.38 -12.58 -15.65
N ALA A 185 4.93 -11.35 -15.70
CA ALA A 185 6.37 -11.15 -15.58
C ALA A 185 6.92 -11.63 -14.23
N ALA A 186 6.23 -11.38 -13.12
CA ALA A 186 6.62 -11.89 -11.80
C ALA A 186 6.60 -13.41 -11.74
N GLY A 187 5.56 -14.06 -12.27
CA GLY A 187 5.47 -15.51 -12.35
C GLY A 187 6.55 -16.15 -13.24
N LEU A 188 6.84 -15.54 -14.40
CA LEU A 188 7.90 -15.99 -15.30
C LEU A 188 9.29 -15.85 -14.66
N LEU A 189 9.54 -14.74 -13.94
CA LEU A 189 10.78 -14.53 -13.20
C LEU A 189 10.93 -15.59 -12.10
N ALA A 190 9.86 -15.84 -11.32
CA ALA A 190 9.83 -16.90 -10.30
C ALA A 190 10.14 -18.27 -10.93
N LYS A 191 9.51 -18.60 -12.07
CA LYS A 191 9.78 -19.85 -12.80
C LYS A 191 11.24 -19.99 -13.18
N LYS A 192 11.85 -18.97 -13.77
CA LYS A 192 13.27 -19.00 -14.15
C LYS A 192 14.18 -19.15 -12.92
N ALA A 193 13.92 -18.39 -11.85
CA ALA A 193 14.66 -18.46 -10.60
C ALA A 193 14.63 -19.86 -9.97
N VAL A 194 13.45 -20.45 -9.82
CA VAL A 194 13.25 -21.81 -9.27
C VAL A 194 13.90 -22.87 -10.15
N THR A 195 13.80 -22.72 -11.48
CA THR A 195 14.42 -23.65 -12.44
C THR A 195 15.94 -23.68 -12.28
N LEU A 196 16.56 -22.54 -12.01
CA LEU A 196 17.99 -22.44 -11.71
C LEU A 196 18.35 -22.88 -10.28
N GLY A 197 17.37 -23.09 -9.41
CA GLY A 197 17.56 -23.53 -8.02
C GLY A 197 17.68 -22.38 -7.01
N LEU A 198 17.40 -21.15 -7.41
CA LEU A 198 17.36 -20.02 -6.49
C LEU A 198 16.21 -20.17 -5.49
N LYS A 199 16.42 -19.70 -4.27
CA LYS A 199 15.46 -19.72 -3.19
C LYS A 199 15.31 -18.33 -2.57
N ARG A 200 14.13 -18.03 -2.07
CA ARG A 200 13.88 -16.85 -1.25
C ARG A 200 14.73 -16.92 0.02
N GLN A 201 15.22 -15.77 0.47
CA GLN A 201 15.95 -15.72 1.75
C GLN A 201 15.02 -16.09 2.93
N PRO A 202 15.53 -16.83 3.93
CA PRO A 202 14.71 -17.43 4.99
C PRO A 202 14.02 -16.38 5.88
N TRP A 203 14.58 -15.19 6.02
CA TRP A 203 14.00 -14.09 6.80
C TRP A 203 12.92 -13.30 6.08
N VAL A 204 12.73 -13.49 4.77
CA VAL A 204 11.75 -12.75 3.98
C VAL A 204 10.36 -13.38 4.13
N LYS A 205 9.42 -12.63 4.63
CA LYS A 205 7.99 -12.98 4.61
C LYS A 205 7.42 -12.54 3.25
N ALA A 206 7.16 -13.50 2.37
CA ALA A 206 6.56 -13.24 1.07
C ALA A 206 5.04 -13.44 1.11
N SER A 207 4.30 -12.75 0.23
CA SER A 207 2.85 -12.92 0.08
C SER A 207 2.34 -12.47 -1.29
N LEU A 208 1.26 -13.08 -1.74
CA LEU A 208 0.51 -12.69 -2.94
C LEU A 208 -0.93 -12.34 -2.54
N ALA A 209 -1.35 -11.12 -2.82
CA ALA A 209 -2.71 -10.65 -2.58
C ALA A 209 -3.21 -9.86 -3.81
N PRO A 210 -3.68 -10.55 -4.87
CA PRO A 210 -4.14 -9.90 -6.08
C PRO A 210 -5.47 -9.19 -5.86
N GLY A 211 -5.83 -8.25 -6.73
CA GLY A 211 -7.08 -7.50 -6.62
C GLY A 211 -8.31 -8.23 -7.14
N SER A 212 -8.11 -9.30 -7.87
CA SER A 212 -9.20 -10.07 -8.50
C SER A 212 -8.87 -11.56 -8.53
N LYS A 213 -9.90 -12.38 -8.42
CA LYS A 213 -9.78 -13.83 -8.62
C LYS A 213 -9.33 -14.20 -10.04
N VAL A 214 -9.66 -13.38 -11.05
CA VAL A 214 -9.18 -13.55 -12.42
C VAL A 214 -7.65 -13.62 -12.50
N VAL A 215 -6.94 -12.92 -11.60
CA VAL A 215 -5.46 -13.00 -11.51
C VAL A 215 -5.02 -14.41 -11.16
N SER A 216 -5.68 -15.04 -10.19
CA SER A 216 -5.37 -16.43 -9.81
C SER A 216 -5.64 -17.40 -10.95
N ASP A 217 -6.73 -17.18 -11.70
CA ASP A 217 -7.09 -18.00 -12.85
C ASP A 217 -6.02 -17.94 -13.96
N TYR A 218 -5.59 -16.74 -14.37
CA TYR A 218 -4.60 -16.64 -15.44
C TYR A 218 -3.20 -17.09 -15.01
N LEU A 219 -2.79 -16.88 -13.74
CA LEU A 219 -1.53 -17.43 -13.23
C LEU A 219 -1.54 -18.96 -13.19
N ALA A 220 -2.68 -19.55 -12.82
CA ALA A 220 -2.86 -21.00 -12.85
C ALA A 220 -2.86 -21.55 -14.29
N GLN A 221 -3.58 -20.90 -15.21
CA GLN A 221 -3.61 -21.27 -16.63
C GLN A 221 -2.21 -21.22 -17.26
N ALA A 222 -1.43 -20.18 -16.93
CA ALA A 222 -0.06 -20.05 -17.39
C ALA A 222 0.93 -20.97 -16.63
N ARG A 223 0.45 -21.77 -15.67
CA ARG A 223 1.23 -22.67 -14.82
C ARG A 223 2.37 -21.97 -14.08
N LEU A 224 2.11 -20.75 -13.60
CA LEU A 224 3.09 -19.92 -12.89
C LEU A 224 2.90 -19.96 -11.37
N THR A 225 1.70 -20.28 -10.88
CA THR A 225 1.38 -20.38 -9.45
C THR A 225 2.35 -21.25 -8.66
N PRO A 226 2.71 -22.50 -9.09
CA PRO A 226 3.60 -23.34 -8.31
C PRO A 226 4.99 -22.74 -8.05
N TYR A 227 5.50 -21.95 -8.98
CA TYR A 227 6.81 -21.30 -8.84
C TYR A 227 6.75 -20.10 -7.89
N LEU A 228 5.64 -19.34 -7.89
CA LEU A 228 5.39 -18.30 -6.92
C LEU A 228 5.25 -18.88 -5.51
N ASP A 229 4.49 -19.98 -5.37
CA ASP A 229 4.30 -20.68 -4.10
C ASP A 229 5.62 -21.23 -3.55
N GLU A 230 6.49 -21.79 -4.39
CA GLU A 230 7.81 -22.28 -3.98
C GLU A 230 8.70 -21.18 -3.43
N LEU A 231 8.59 -19.96 -3.97
CA LEU A 231 9.25 -18.78 -3.42
C LEU A 231 8.49 -18.14 -2.24
N GLY A 232 7.37 -18.74 -1.80
CA GLY A 232 6.58 -18.28 -0.66
C GLY A 232 5.58 -17.17 -0.97
N PHE A 233 5.38 -16.83 -2.24
CA PHE A 233 4.32 -15.90 -2.67
C PHE A 233 2.97 -16.61 -2.74
N ASN A 234 2.54 -17.19 -1.61
CA ASN A 234 1.26 -17.85 -1.49
C ASN A 234 0.12 -16.84 -1.50
N LEU A 235 -1.02 -17.25 -2.04
CA LEU A 235 -2.24 -16.46 -1.98
C LEU A 235 -2.72 -16.32 -0.54
N VAL A 236 -2.75 -15.09 -0.01
CA VAL A 236 -3.18 -14.78 1.36
C VAL A 236 -4.53 -14.06 1.43
N GLY A 237 -5.05 -13.62 0.30
CA GLY A 237 -6.31 -12.91 0.18
C GLY A 237 -6.39 -12.12 -1.12
N TYR A 238 -7.47 -11.39 -1.29
CA TYR A 238 -7.68 -10.49 -2.42
C TYR A 238 -7.86 -9.05 -1.92
N GLY A 239 -7.23 -8.11 -2.60
CA GLY A 239 -7.34 -6.69 -2.27
C GLY A 239 -6.15 -6.12 -1.52
N CYS A 240 -6.35 -4.96 -0.91
CA CYS A 240 -5.31 -4.25 -0.16
C CYS A 240 -4.98 -5.00 1.13
N THR A 241 -3.81 -5.58 1.22
CA THR A 241 -3.31 -6.27 2.41
C THR A 241 -2.11 -5.56 3.01
N THR A 242 -0.93 -5.72 2.43
CA THR A 242 0.31 -5.18 2.98
C THR A 242 0.32 -3.66 3.03
N CYS A 243 -0.14 -2.96 2.00
CA CYS A 243 -0.10 -1.49 1.97
C CYS A 243 -1.06 -0.80 2.97
N ILE A 244 -1.94 -1.55 3.64
CA ILE A 244 -2.79 -1.07 4.74
C ILE A 244 -2.44 -1.67 6.11
N GLY A 245 -1.27 -2.31 6.23
CA GLY A 245 -0.79 -2.85 7.49
C GLY A 245 -1.35 -4.22 7.88
N ASN A 246 -1.86 -4.98 6.93
CA ASN A 246 -2.39 -6.34 7.16
C ASN A 246 -1.41 -7.45 6.77
N SER A 247 -0.10 -7.17 6.78
CA SER A 247 0.93 -8.19 6.54
C SER A 247 1.02 -9.24 7.66
N GLY A 248 0.36 -8.97 8.79
CA GLY A 248 0.51 -9.78 10.00
C GLY A 248 1.89 -9.63 10.66
N PRO A 249 2.14 -10.30 11.80
CA PRO A 249 3.40 -10.22 12.52
C PRO A 249 4.55 -10.85 11.72
N LEU A 250 5.77 -10.38 11.95
CA LEU A 250 6.96 -11.12 11.55
C LEU A 250 7.15 -12.34 12.46
N PRO A 251 7.89 -13.38 12.03
CA PRO A 251 8.27 -14.46 12.93
C PRO A 251 9.04 -13.94 14.14
N ASP A 252 8.73 -14.44 15.34
CA ASP A 252 9.33 -13.98 16.61
C ASP A 252 10.87 -13.93 16.60
N PRO A 253 11.60 -14.92 16.02
CA PRO A 253 13.06 -14.85 15.91
C PRO A 253 13.55 -13.65 15.11
N ILE A 254 12.85 -13.29 14.04
CA ILE A 254 13.16 -12.13 13.18
C ILE A 254 12.89 -10.82 13.94
N GLU A 255 11.74 -10.70 14.60
CA GLU A 255 11.44 -9.53 15.43
C GLU A 255 12.47 -9.34 16.54
N THR A 256 12.87 -10.44 17.20
CA THR A 256 13.88 -10.42 18.26
C THR A 256 15.23 -9.99 17.72
N ALA A 257 15.66 -10.49 16.56
CA ALA A 257 16.92 -10.12 15.93
C ALA A 257 16.93 -8.62 15.54
N ILE A 258 15.84 -8.11 14.95
CA ILE A 258 15.71 -6.68 14.60
C ILE A 258 15.89 -5.81 15.85
N LYS A 259 15.17 -6.13 16.93
CA LYS A 259 15.22 -5.36 18.18
C LYS A 259 16.58 -5.44 18.87
N LYS A 260 17.20 -6.63 18.89
CA LYS A 260 18.52 -6.87 19.52
C LYS A 260 19.63 -6.10 18.82
N GLY A 261 19.62 -6.05 17.48
CA GLY A 261 20.64 -5.38 16.70
C GLY A 261 20.31 -3.93 16.36
N ASP A 262 19.15 -3.44 16.78
CA ASP A 262 18.58 -2.16 16.29
C ASP A 262 18.68 -2.03 14.77
N LEU A 263 18.40 -3.13 14.05
CA LEU A 263 18.61 -3.21 12.62
C LEU A 263 17.59 -2.34 11.85
N THR A 264 18.06 -1.70 10.80
CA THR A 264 17.18 -1.08 9.80
C THR A 264 16.82 -2.13 8.75
N VAL A 265 15.56 -2.52 8.71
CA VAL A 265 15.05 -3.51 7.77
C VAL A 265 14.07 -2.89 6.80
N GLY A 266 13.90 -3.54 5.64
CA GLY A 266 13.06 -3.06 4.55
C GLY A 266 11.86 -3.95 4.24
N ALA A 267 10.83 -3.32 3.65
CA ALA A 267 9.75 -3.97 2.94
C ALA A 267 9.78 -3.56 1.46
N VAL A 268 9.59 -4.50 0.56
CA VAL A 268 9.41 -4.25 -0.87
C VAL A 268 8.04 -4.74 -1.28
N LEU A 269 7.23 -3.86 -1.85
CA LEU A 269 5.83 -4.18 -2.16
C LEU A 269 5.37 -3.55 -3.48
N SER A 270 4.48 -4.23 -4.19
CA SER A 270 3.87 -3.72 -5.43
C SER A 270 2.60 -2.90 -5.20
N GLY A 271 2.50 -2.24 -4.05
CA GLY A 271 1.37 -1.38 -3.71
C GLY A 271 1.53 0.08 -4.17
N ASN A 272 0.59 0.94 -3.78
CA ASN A 272 0.64 2.37 -4.05
C ASN A 272 1.33 3.17 -2.93
N ARG A 273 1.41 2.62 -1.71
CA ARG A 273 1.80 3.34 -0.51
C ARG A 273 2.82 2.59 0.30
N ASN A 274 3.80 3.34 0.77
CA ASN A 274 4.95 2.83 1.50
C ASN A 274 5.26 3.64 2.77
N PHE A 275 4.25 4.24 3.39
CA PHE A 275 4.47 5.06 4.57
C PHE A 275 5.00 4.24 5.74
N GLU A 276 6.00 4.79 6.41
CA GLU A 276 6.60 4.20 7.58
C GLU A 276 5.57 4.01 8.72
N GLY A 277 5.69 2.87 9.43
CA GLY A 277 4.76 2.50 10.48
C GLY A 277 3.42 1.94 10.00
N ARG A 278 3.08 2.13 8.71
CA ARG A 278 1.86 1.59 8.11
C ARG A 278 2.00 0.14 7.68
N ILE A 279 3.14 -0.22 7.08
CA ILE A 279 3.38 -1.57 6.56
C ILE A 279 3.61 -2.54 7.73
N HIS A 280 4.57 -2.22 8.60
CA HIS A 280 4.86 -2.95 9.82
C HIS A 280 5.60 -2.06 10.82
N PRO A 281 5.32 -2.13 12.14
CA PRO A 281 5.93 -1.23 13.13
C PRO A 281 7.46 -1.30 13.22
N LEU A 282 8.05 -2.46 12.91
CA LEU A 282 9.51 -2.67 12.96
C LEU A 282 10.21 -2.38 11.62
N VAL A 283 9.48 -2.10 10.55
CA VAL A 283 10.05 -1.86 9.22
C VAL A 283 10.15 -0.36 8.98
N LYS A 284 11.39 0.14 8.98
CA LYS A 284 11.67 1.58 8.86
C LYS A 284 11.73 2.05 7.41
N THR A 285 12.13 1.18 6.47
CA THR A 285 12.25 1.53 5.06
C THR A 285 11.28 0.72 4.21
N ASN A 286 10.47 1.40 3.41
CA ASN A 286 9.41 0.78 2.64
C ASN A 286 9.52 1.22 1.17
N TRP A 287 9.57 0.25 0.26
CA TRP A 287 9.88 0.47 -1.15
C TRP A 287 8.77 -0.06 -2.05
N LEU A 288 8.25 0.82 -2.88
CA LEU A 288 7.33 0.42 -3.95
C LEU A 288 8.15 -0.08 -5.15
N ALA A 289 7.74 -1.20 -5.71
CA ALA A 289 8.42 -1.83 -6.85
C ALA A 289 7.42 -2.56 -7.74
N SER A 290 7.82 -2.86 -8.96
CA SER A 290 7.04 -3.76 -9.82
C SER A 290 6.99 -5.17 -9.23
N PRO A 291 5.91 -5.97 -9.49
CA PRO A 291 5.83 -7.35 -9.04
C PRO A 291 7.05 -8.21 -9.33
N PRO A 292 7.67 -8.18 -10.53
CA PRO A 292 8.90 -8.93 -10.76
C PRO A 292 10.08 -8.43 -9.90
N LEU A 293 10.20 -7.14 -9.62
CA LEU A 293 11.24 -6.63 -8.72
C LEU A 293 10.96 -7.02 -7.26
N VAL A 294 9.71 -7.14 -6.83
CA VAL A 294 9.37 -7.69 -5.51
C VAL A 294 9.89 -9.12 -5.37
N VAL A 295 9.72 -9.96 -6.41
CA VAL A 295 10.29 -11.31 -6.42
C VAL A 295 11.82 -11.28 -6.39
N ALA A 296 12.46 -10.40 -7.17
CA ALA A 296 13.91 -10.26 -7.19
C ALA A 296 14.47 -9.87 -5.81
N TYR A 297 13.86 -8.91 -5.13
CA TYR A 297 14.26 -8.52 -3.78
C TYR A 297 13.97 -9.59 -2.71
N ALA A 298 12.98 -10.45 -2.91
CA ALA A 298 12.78 -11.62 -2.04
C ALA A 298 13.92 -12.65 -2.18
N LEU A 299 14.44 -12.83 -3.39
CA LEU A 299 15.60 -13.68 -3.66
C LEU A 299 16.89 -13.06 -3.07
N ALA A 300 17.15 -11.79 -3.33
CA ALA A 300 18.30 -11.07 -2.82
C ALA A 300 18.28 -10.90 -1.30
N GLY A 301 17.11 -10.61 -0.73
CA GLY A 301 16.87 -10.48 0.72
C GLY A 301 17.53 -9.26 1.38
N ASN A 302 18.07 -8.31 0.62
CA ASN A 302 18.76 -7.14 1.17
C ASN A 302 18.60 -5.91 0.26
N MET A 303 18.47 -4.72 0.86
CA MET A 303 18.38 -3.44 0.14
C MET A 303 19.76 -2.89 -0.27
N ASN A 304 20.85 -3.38 0.33
CA ASN A 304 22.21 -2.94 0.01
C ASN A 304 22.78 -3.55 -1.29
N ILE A 305 22.01 -4.39 -1.99
CA ILE A 305 22.42 -5.03 -3.24
C ILE A 305 22.13 -4.13 -4.45
N ASP A 306 23.09 -3.98 -5.34
CA ASP A 306 22.87 -3.42 -6.67
C ASP A 306 22.43 -4.53 -7.64
N LEU A 307 21.11 -4.68 -7.81
CA LEU A 307 20.54 -5.72 -8.68
C LEU A 307 20.93 -5.59 -10.15
N THR A 308 21.54 -4.48 -10.55
CA THR A 308 22.03 -4.29 -11.93
C THR A 308 23.42 -4.89 -12.14
N LYS A 309 24.17 -5.15 -11.07
CA LYS A 309 25.58 -5.58 -11.12
C LYS A 309 25.88 -6.82 -10.30
N GLU A 310 25.16 -7.04 -9.21
CA GLU A 310 25.44 -8.10 -8.25
C GLU A 310 24.51 -9.31 -8.45
N PRO A 311 24.99 -10.54 -8.17
CA PRO A 311 24.18 -11.74 -8.33
C PRO A 311 23.10 -11.83 -7.24
N LEU A 312 21.91 -12.33 -7.61
CA LEU A 312 20.83 -12.65 -6.71
C LEU A 312 21.10 -13.90 -5.86
N GLY A 313 22.01 -14.74 -6.30
CA GLY A 313 22.38 -16.00 -5.70
C GLY A 313 23.20 -16.84 -6.67
N HIS A 314 23.27 -18.14 -6.39
CA HIS A 314 24.00 -19.10 -7.21
C HIS A 314 23.05 -20.20 -7.68
N ASP A 315 23.26 -20.72 -8.88
CA ASP A 315 22.52 -21.85 -9.41
C ASP A 315 22.94 -23.18 -8.76
N ARG A 316 22.38 -24.29 -9.24
CA ARG A 316 22.70 -25.63 -8.72
C ARG A 316 24.14 -26.07 -8.97
N ASN A 317 24.84 -25.43 -9.90
CA ASN A 317 26.24 -25.70 -10.22
C ASN A 317 27.20 -24.79 -9.43
N GLY A 318 26.67 -23.79 -8.73
CA GLY A 318 27.43 -22.78 -8.01
C GLY A 318 27.77 -21.55 -8.84
N ASP A 319 27.23 -21.40 -10.05
CA ASP A 319 27.43 -20.23 -10.90
C ASP A 319 26.55 -19.06 -10.44
N PRO A 320 27.07 -17.83 -10.48
CA PRO A 320 26.31 -16.65 -10.07
C PRO A 320 25.16 -16.35 -11.04
N VAL A 321 23.97 -16.09 -10.49
CA VAL A 321 22.76 -15.76 -11.25
C VAL A 321 22.40 -14.30 -11.02
N TYR A 322 22.37 -13.53 -12.10
CA TYR A 322 22.03 -12.10 -12.09
C TYR A 322 20.58 -11.87 -12.47
N LEU A 323 20.05 -10.70 -12.13
CA LEU A 323 18.68 -10.31 -12.48
C LEU A 323 18.42 -10.44 -13.99
N LYS A 324 19.37 -10.04 -14.83
CA LYS A 324 19.26 -10.13 -16.31
C LYS A 324 19.06 -11.56 -16.82
N ASP A 325 19.57 -12.57 -16.11
CA ASP A 325 19.51 -13.97 -16.52
C ASP A 325 18.11 -14.57 -16.32
N ILE A 326 17.36 -14.04 -15.35
CA ILE A 326 16.01 -14.49 -15.02
C ILE A 326 14.91 -13.49 -15.43
N TRP A 327 15.28 -12.28 -15.89
CA TRP A 327 14.28 -11.30 -16.35
C TRP A 327 13.58 -11.81 -17.61
N PRO A 328 12.23 -11.86 -17.62
CA PRO A 328 11.49 -12.33 -18.78
C PRO A 328 11.56 -11.30 -19.93
N SER A 329 11.72 -11.79 -21.14
CA SER A 329 11.64 -10.96 -22.34
C SER A 329 10.22 -10.47 -22.62
N ALA A 330 10.08 -9.35 -23.34
CA ALA A 330 8.76 -8.83 -23.73
C ALA A 330 7.94 -9.88 -24.50
N ARG A 331 8.58 -10.73 -25.32
CA ARG A 331 7.93 -11.80 -26.07
C ARG A 331 7.39 -12.90 -25.16
N GLU A 332 8.12 -13.28 -24.09
CA GLU A 332 7.65 -14.27 -23.10
C GLU A 332 6.43 -13.72 -22.35
N ILE A 333 6.48 -12.45 -21.94
CA ILE A 333 5.37 -11.77 -21.26
C ILE A 333 4.14 -11.72 -22.16
N ALA A 334 4.29 -11.26 -23.41
CA ALA A 334 3.19 -11.16 -24.37
C ALA A 334 2.49 -12.51 -24.57
N ARG A 335 3.26 -13.60 -24.79
CA ARG A 335 2.70 -14.95 -24.92
C ARG A 335 1.98 -15.44 -23.65
N ALA A 336 2.42 -15.03 -22.48
CA ALA A 336 1.72 -15.38 -21.24
C ALA A 336 0.41 -14.59 -21.13
N VAL A 337 0.41 -13.31 -21.50
CA VAL A 337 -0.78 -12.44 -21.49
C VAL A 337 -1.84 -12.91 -22.48
N GLU A 338 -1.47 -13.49 -23.63
CA GLU A 338 -2.40 -14.08 -24.60
C GLU A 338 -3.29 -15.19 -23.99
N GLN A 339 -2.92 -15.75 -22.84
CA GLN A 339 -3.72 -16.77 -22.14
C GLN A 339 -4.84 -16.16 -21.29
N VAL A 340 -4.88 -14.85 -21.11
CA VAL A 340 -5.97 -14.17 -20.40
C VAL A 340 -7.17 -14.13 -21.33
N SER A 341 -8.27 -14.73 -20.93
CA SER A 341 -9.46 -14.86 -21.79
C SER A 341 -10.71 -14.27 -21.14
N THR A 342 -11.68 -13.94 -21.96
CA THR A 342 -13.00 -13.44 -21.55
C THR A 342 -13.73 -14.43 -20.65
N GLU A 343 -13.56 -15.74 -20.87
CA GLU A 343 -14.19 -16.79 -20.07
C GLU A 343 -13.78 -16.72 -18.60
N MET A 344 -12.53 -16.31 -18.30
CA MET A 344 -12.07 -16.14 -16.90
C MET A 344 -12.87 -15.03 -16.21
N PHE A 345 -13.11 -13.92 -16.91
CA PHE A 345 -13.93 -12.82 -16.37
C PHE A 345 -15.39 -13.24 -16.19
N HIS A 346 -15.99 -13.91 -17.19
CA HIS A 346 -17.35 -14.43 -17.09
C HIS A 346 -17.53 -15.38 -15.92
N LYS A 347 -16.59 -16.32 -15.74
CA LYS A 347 -16.59 -17.29 -14.63
C LYS A 347 -16.61 -16.58 -13.28
N GLU A 348 -15.66 -15.68 -13.07
CA GLU A 348 -15.51 -15.01 -11.76
C GLU A 348 -16.64 -14.01 -11.47
N TYR A 349 -17.16 -13.33 -12.50
CA TYR A 349 -18.29 -12.41 -12.33
C TYR A 349 -19.64 -13.11 -12.17
N ALA A 350 -19.82 -14.30 -12.71
CA ALA A 350 -21.07 -15.06 -12.56
C ALA A 350 -21.33 -15.44 -11.08
N GLU A 351 -20.27 -15.66 -10.30
CA GLU A 351 -20.35 -16.11 -8.90
C GLU A 351 -20.22 -14.96 -7.89
N VAL A 352 -20.05 -13.71 -8.34
CA VAL A 352 -19.73 -12.58 -7.44
C VAL A 352 -20.76 -12.34 -6.34
N PHE A 353 -22.05 -12.62 -6.60
CA PHE A 353 -23.12 -12.46 -5.63
C PHE A 353 -23.41 -13.74 -4.83
N GLU A 354 -22.79 -14.86 -5.21
CA GLU A 354 -23.03 -16.13 -4.51
C GLU A 354 -22.15 -16.29 -3.26
N GLY A 355 -20.95 -15.73 -3.29
CA GLY A 355 -19.99 -15.83 -2.21
C GLY A 355 -19.39 -17.24 -2.05
N THR A 356 -18.53 -17.40 -1.03
CA THR A 356 -17.92 -18.68 -0.69
C THR A 356 -18.92 -19.62 0.03
N PRO A 357 -18.64 -20.93 0.12
CA PRO A 357 -19.45 -21.84 0.93
C PRO A 357 -19.65 -21.35 2.37
N GLU A 358 -18.58 -20.81 2.98
CA GLU A 358 -18.64 -20.27 4.35
C GLU A 358 -19.58 -19.06 4.42
N TRP A 359 -19.56 -18.18 3.42
CA TRP A 359 -20.48 -17.05 3.34
C TRP A 359 -21.95 -17.52 3.25
N LYS A 360 -22.22 -18.56 2.46
CA LYS A 360 -23.57 -19.13 2.29
C LYS A 360 -24.12 -19.79 3.57
N THR A 361 -23.24 -20.20 4.50
CA THR A 361 -23.64 -20.82 5.77
C THR A 361 -23.94 -19.81 6.88
N ILE A 362 -23.67 -18.52 6.66
CA ILE A 362 -23.98 -17.49 7.64
C ILE A 362 -25.50 -17.28 7.70
N ASN A 363 -26.10 -17.69 8.81
CA ASN A 363 -27.49 -17.40 9.08
C ASN A 363 -27.64 -15.98 9.57
N VAL A 364 -28.41 -15.17 8.85
CA VAL A 364 -28.79 -13.81 9.27
C VAL A 364 -30.30 -13.74 9.39
N ASP A 365 -30.77 -13.21 10.50
CA ASP A 365 -32.17 -12.87 10.65
C ASP A 365 -32.52 -11.75 9.65
N ARG A 366 -33.57 -11.96 8.87
CA ARG A 366 -34.07 -10.93 7.96
C ARG A 366 -34.75 -9.85 8.79
N ALA A 367 -34.16 -8.68 8.85
CA ALA A 367 -34.69 -7.50 9.51
C ALA A 367 -34.45 -6.26 8.63
N ASP A 368 -35.32 -5.26 8.78
CA ASP A 368 -35.20 -3.99 8.04
C ASP A 368 -34.02 -3.15 8.55
N THR A 369 -33.56 -3.42 9.77
CA THR A 369 -32.41 -2.72 10.39
C THR A 369 -31.41 -3.71 10.95
N TYR A 370 -30.16 -3.29 11.05
CA TYR A 370 -29.11 -4.11 11.63
C TYR A 370 -29.31 -4.32 13.14
N GLY A 371 -29.20 -5.57 13.59
CA GLY A 371 -29.29 -5.95 15.02
C GLY A 371 -28.00 -5.64 15.77
N TRP A 372 -27.86 -4.43 16.28
CA TRP A 372 -26.68 -3.97 17.01
C TRP A 372 -26.47 -4.75 18.31
N GLN A 373 -25.24 -5.22 18.53
CA GLN A 373 -24.84 -5.88 19.76
C GLN A 373 -23.92 -4.95 20.55
N SER A 374 -24.33 -4.59 21.74
CA SER A 374 -23.61 -3.60 22.57
C SER A 374 -22.27 -4.12 23.11
N ASP A 375 -22.07 -5.43 23.19
CA ASP A 375 -20.86 -6.11 23.63
C ASP A 375 -19.88 -6.45 22.50
N SER A 376 -20.28 -6.25 21.25
CA SER A 376 -19.40 -6.49 20.10
C SER A 376 -18.15 -5.62 20.16
N THR A 377 -16.99 -6.26 19.99
CA THR A 377 -15.70 -5.56 19.88
C THR A 377 -15.27 -5.31 18.43
N TYR A 378 -16.09 -5.71 17.44
CA TYR A 378 -15.82 -5.51 16.01
C TYR A 378 -16.74 -4.50 15.33
N ILE A 379 -18.05 -4.51 15.67
CA ILE A 379 -19.06 -3.64 15.05
C ILE A 379 -19.90 -3.02 16.17
N ARG A 380 -19.95 -1.69 16.23
CA ARG A 380 -20.74 -0.94 17.21
C ARG A 380 -21.52 0.17 16.56
N LEU A 381 -22.73 0.43 17.09
CA LEU A 381 -23.48 1.60 16.71
C LEU A 381 -22.66 2.86 16.97
N SER A 382 -22.49 3.65 15.93
CA SER A 382 -21.73 4.90 15.99
C SER A 382 -22.55 5.99 16.69
N PRO A 383 -21.95 6.83 17.55
CA PRO A 383 -22.64 7.91 18.25
C PRO A 383 -22.84 9.16 17.38
N PHE A 384 -22.41 9.18 16.12
CA PHE A 384 -22.38 10.39 15.29
C PHE A 384 -23.74 11.02 15.03
N PHE A 385 -24.79 10.24 15.16
CA PHE A 385 -26.17 10.70 14.99
C PHE A 385 -26.93 10.89 16.31
N ASP A 386 -26.28 10.64 17.45
CA ASP A 386 -26.91 10.78 18.74
C ASP A 386 -27.24 12.26 19.01
N GLY A 387 -28.51 12.54 19.27
CA GLY A 387 -28.99 13.90 19.52
C GLY A 387 -29.03 14.82 18.30
N MET A 388 -28.79 14.29 17.09
CA MET A 388 -28.85 15.09 15.86
C MET A 388 -30.23 15.68 15.64
N GLN A 389 -30.31 16.97 15.43
CA GLN A 389 -31.55 17.69 15.14
C GLN A 389 -31.76 17.79 13.62
N ALA A 390 -33.01 17.85 13.16
CA ALA A 390 -33.31 18.04 11.74
C ALA A 390 -32.80 19.39 11.20
N LYS A 391 -32.62 20.37 12.08
CA LYS A 391 -32.01 21.66 11.77
C LYS A 391 -30.80 21.87 12.66
N PRO A 392 -29.62 22.11 12.08
CA PRO A 392 -28.40 22.34 12.86
C PRO A 392 -28.49 23.60 13.70
N ASP A 393 -27.82 23.59 14.84
CA ASP A 393 -27.65 24.81 15.64
C ASP A 393 -26.84 25.85 14.88
N PRO A 394 -27.08 27.16 15.14
CA PRO A 394 -26.27 28.20 14.54
C PRO A 394 -24.80 28.10 15.01
N VAL A 395 -23.88 28.48 14.13
CA VAL A 395 -22.45 28.55 14.44
C VAL A 395 -22.22 29.51 15.60
N GLN A 396 -21.43 29.08 16.58
CA GLN A 396 -21.06 29.88 17.77
C GLN A 396 -19.56 30.01 17.86
N ASP A 397 -19.09 31.08 18.52
CA ASP A 397 -17.68 31.27 18.82
C ASP A 397 -17.20 30.21 19.83
N ILE A 398 -15.97 29.75 19.63
CA ILE A 398 -15.30 28.79 20.51
C ILE A 398 -14.45 29.55 21.53
N HIS A 399 -14.78 29.40 22.82
CA HIS A 399 -14.07 30.07 23.89
C HIS A 399 -13.34 29.08 24.80
N GLY A 400 -12.13 29.45 25.26
CA GLY A 400 -11.38 28.68 26.24
C GLY A 400 -10.79 27.35 25.72
N ALA A 401 -10.71 27.17 24.41
CA ALA A 401 -10.15 25.95 23.82
C ALA A 401 -8.70 25.71 24.25
N ARG A 402 -8.33 24.43 24.36
CA ARG A 402 -6.95 23.98 24.58
C ARG A 402 -6.41 23.29 23.35
N ILE A 403 -5.11 23.47 23.10
CA ILE A 403 -4.42 22.73 22.03
C ILE A 403 -4.21 21.30 22.48
N LEU A 404 -4.79 20.36 21.73
CA LEU A 404 -4.60 18.92 21.93
C LEU A 404 -3.31 18.41 21.26
N ALA A 405 -3.02 18.93 20.06
CA ALA A 405 -1.81 18.60 19.31
C ALA A 405 -1.38 19.80 18.45
N MET A 406 -0.07 19.99 18.35
CA MET A 406 0.55 20.97 17.46
C MET A 406 1.49 20.22 16.51
N LEU A 407 1.07 20.12 15.25
CA LEU A 407 1.65 19.25 14.24
C LEU A 407 2.24 20.09 13.10
N GLY A 408 3.29 19.58 12.46
CA GLY A 408 3.91 20.19 11.29
C GLY A 408 3.14 19.99 9.99
N ASP A 409 3.83 20.25 8.88
CA ASP A 409 3.33 20.03 7.53
C ASP A 409 3.19 18.55 7.20
N SER A 410 2.33 18.24 6.21
CA SER A 410 2.19 16.91 5.59
C SER A 410 1.77 15.80 6.56
N VAL A 411 1.01 16.12 7.60
CA VAL A 411 0.32 15.16 8.45
C VAL A 411 -0.96 14.73 7.74
N THR A 412 -0.86 13.64 6.99
CA THR A 412 -1.95 13.12 6.14
C THR A 412 -2.89 12.21 6.91
N THR A 413 -3.94 11.72 6.25
CA THR A 413 -4.87 10.75 6.83
C THR A 413 -4.19 9.46 7.31
N ASP A 414 -3.05 9.09 6.72
CA ASP A 414 -2.26 7.93 7.16
C ASP A 414 -1.58 8.13 8.53
N HIS A 415 -1.39 9.36 8.95
CA HIS A 415 -0.90 9.69 10.29
C HIS A 415 -2.05 9.82 11.30
N ILE A 416 -3.21 10.29 10.85
CA ILE A 416 -4.37 10.57 11.69
C ILE A 416 -5.17 9.29 11.97
N SER A 417 -5.54 8.56 10.91
CA SER A 417 -6.34 7.34 11.02
C SER A 417 -5.47 6.13 11.39
N PRO A 418 -5.84 5.33 12.39
CA PRO A 418 -5.04 4.20 12.80
C PRO A 418 -5.05 3.08 11.77
N ALA A 419 -3.88 2.45 11.59
CA ALA A 419 -3.70 1.27 10.76
C ALA A 419 -2.74 0.27 11.42
N GLY A 420 -2.69 -0.96 10.92
CA GLY A 420 -1.79 -1.99 11.42
C GLY A 420 -2.18 -2.57 12.77
N SER A 421 -1.21 -3.11 13.48
CA SER A 421 -1.39 -3.84 14.74
C SER A 421 -1.73 -2.92 15.91
N ILE A 422 -2.57 -3.42 16.82
CA ILE A 422 -2.95 -2.73 18.06
C ILE A 422 -1.96 -3.11 19.17
N LYS A 423 -1.28 -2.12 19.75
CA LYS A 423 -0.35 -2.36 20.87
C LYS A 423 -1.13 -2.62 22.17
N PRO A 424 -0.72 -3.60 23.00
CA PRO A 424 -1.44 -3.94 24.24
C PRO A 424 -1.56 -2.80 25.23
N ASP A 425 -0.52 -1.97 25.34
CA ASP A 425 -0.41 -0.83 26.25
C ASP A 425 -1.04 0.47 25.72
N SER A 426 -1.52 0.45 24.45
CA SER A 426 -2.21 1.58 23.87
C SER A 426 -3.63 1.76 24.43
N PRO A 427 -4.26 2.94 24.27
CA PRO A 427 -5.66 3.13 24.65
C PRO A 427 -6.61 2.11 24.02
N ALA A 428 -6.38 1.74 22.76
CA ALA A 428 -7.18 0.72 22.07
C ALA A 428 -6.91 -0.69 22.61
N GLY A 429 -5.66 -1.02 22.91
CA GLY A 429 -5.29 -2.31 23.52
C GLY A 429 -5.91 -2.49 24.90
N ARG A 430 -5.84 -1.46 25.75
CA ARG A 430 -6.50 -1.47 27.09
C ARG A 430 -8.01 -1.63 26.97
N TYR A 431 -8.63 -0.95 26.01
CA TYR A 431 -10.07 -1.10 25.72
C TYR A 431 -10.42 -2.55 25.39
N LEU A 432 -9.68 -3.21 24.50
CA LEU A 432 -9.92 -4.59 24.12
C LEU A 432 -9.73 -5.56 25.28
N GLN A 433 -8.66 -5.38 26.10
CA GLN A 433 -8.43 -6.19 27.29
C GLN A 433 -9.56 -6.05 28.31
N ASN A 434 -10.06 -4.84 28.53
CA ASN A 434 -11.19 -4.58 29.42
C ASN A 434 -12.52 -5.23 28.92
N HIS A 435 -12.60 -5.57 27.62
CA HIS A 435 -13.70 -6.34 27.02
C HIS A 435 -13.38 -7.83 26.90
N GLY A 436 -12.35 -8.34 27.58
CA GLY A 436 -12.02 -9.75 27.61
C GLY A 436 -11.32 -10.29 26.35
N VAL A 437 -10.86 -9.43 25.45
CA VAL A 437 -10.13 -9.85 24.24
C VAL A 437 -8.67 -10.10 24.59
N GLU A 438 -8.18 -11.31 24.34
CA GLU A 438 -6.78 -11.66 24.54
C GLU A 438 -5.88 -11.00 23.47
N ARG A 439 -4.61 -10.76 23.82
CA ARG A 439 -3.63 -10.13 22.91
C ARG A 439 -3.52 -10.82 21.55
N LYS A 440 -3.57 -12.15 21.52
CA LYS A 440 -3.51 -12.94 20.26
C LYS A 440 -4.69 -12.68 19.33
N ASP A 441 -5.84 -12.22 19.89
CA ASP A 441 -7.11 -11.99 19.20
C ASP A 441 -7.37 -10.49 18.91
N PHE A 442 -6.39 -9.63 19.19
CA PHE A 442 -6.54 -8.18 18.94
C PHE A 442 -6.79 -7.88 17.46
N ASN A 443 -6.19 -8.66 16.56
CA ASN A 443 -6.16 -8.36 15.15
C ASN A 443 -5.56 -6.97 14.87
N SER A 444 -6.05 -6.29 13.84
CA SER A 444 -5.59 -4.97 13.45
C SER A 444 -6.69 -3.91 13.60
N TYR A 445 -6.31 -2.64 13.57
CA TYR A 445 -7.26 -1.54 13.46
C TYR A 445 -8.17 -1.70 12.23
N GLY A 446 -7.61 -2.16 11.09
CA GLY A 446 -8.37 -2.42 9.88
C GLY A 446 -9.50 -3.44 10.08
N SER A 447 -9.24 -4.52 10.80
CA SER A 447 -10.24 -5.56 11.11
C SER A 447 -11.36 -5.06 12.03
N ARG A 448 -11.10 -4.00 12.81
CA ARG A 448 -12.04 -3.44 13.79
C ARG A 448 -12.61 -2.08 13.39
N ARG A 449 -12.52 -1.72 12.12
CA ARG A 449 -13.00 -0.41 11.61
C ARG A 449 -14.47 -0.13 11.88
N GLY A 450 -15.30 -1.17 12.01
CA GLY A 450 -16.70 -1.06 12.39
C GLY A 450 -16.92 -0.70 13.87
N ASN A 451 -15.87 -0.61 14.68
CA ASN A 451 -15.94 -0.24 16.08
C ASN A 451 -15.27 1.13 16.31
N HIS A 452 -16.07 2.18 16.37
CA HIS A 452 -15.60 3.55 16.59
C HIS A 452 -14.81 3.70 17.91
N GLU A 453 -15.12 2.92 18.93
CA GLU A 453 -14.40 2.93 20.22
C GLU A 453 -12.92 2.50 20.08
N VAL A 454 -12.66 1.52 19.21
CA VAL A 454 -11.28 1.10 18.89
C VAL A 454 -10.61 2.15 18.01
N MET A 455 -11.29 2.63 16.98
CA MET A 455 -10.73 3.57 16.01
C MET A 455 -10.39 4.92 16.64
N MET A 456 -11.28 5.46 17.46
CA MET A 456 -11.07 6.72 18.18
C MET A 456 -9.84 6.68 19.08
N ARG A 457 -9.61 5.54 19.74
CA ARG A 457 -8.45 5.31 20.62
C ARG A 457 -7.13 5.17 19.87
N GLY A 458 -7.21 4.97 18.56
CA GLY A 458 -6.06 4.90 17.64
C GLY A 458 -5.83 6.18 16.84
N THR A 459 -6.71 7.18 16.94
CA THR A 459 -6.51 8.46 16.24
C THR A 459 -5.21 9.10 16.71
N PHE A 460 -4.38 9.53 15.75
CA PHE A 460 -3.01 10.02 15.97
C PHE A 460 -2.03 9.01 16.61
N ALA A 461 -2.35 7.72 16.64
CA ALA A 461 -1.46 6.72 17.22
C ALA A 461 -0.32 6.27 16.28
N ASN A 462 -0.15 6.92 15.12
CA ASN A 462 0.97 6.64 14.23
C ASN A 462 2.30 6.87 14.98
N ILE A 463 3.20 5.88 14.89
CA ILE A 463 4.46 5.85 15.66
C ILE A 463 5.45 6.95 15.27
N ARG A 464 5.24 7.63 14.15
CA ARG A 464 6.10 8.71 13.61
C ARG A 464 5.51 10.10 13.73
N ILE A 465 4.34 10.23 14.31
CA ILE A 465 3.78 11.55 14.58
C ILE A 465 4.72 12.31 15.55
N ARG A 466 4.99 13.56 15.23
CA ARG A 466 5.76 14.47 16.08
C ARG A 466 4.83 15.59 16.51
N ASN A 467 4.55 15.62 17.79
CA ASN A 467 3.75 16.67 18.41
C ASN A 467 4.67 17.67 19.09
N GLU A 468 4.69 18.91 18.63
CA GLU A 468 5.56 19.98 19.17
C GLU A 468 5.24 20.33 20.63
N MET A 469 4.10 19.90 21.16
CA MET A 469 3.78 20.01 22.59
C MET A 469 4.65 19.08 23.46
N VAL A 470 5.26 18.04 22.86
CA VAL A 470 6.15 17.06 23.52
C VAL A 470 7.43 16.85 22.70
N PRO A 471 8.31 17.86 22.60
CA PRO A 471 9.50 17.78 21.74
C PRO A 471 10.37 16.58 22.08
N GLY A 472 10.89 15.89 21.05
CA GLY A 472 11.74 14.70 21.19
C GLY A 472 11.00 13.40 21.43
N ILE A 473 9.67 13.41 21.53
CA ILE A 473 8.84 12.20 21.68
C ILE A 473 8.12 11.96 20.35
N GLU A 474 8.29 10.78 19.78
CA GLU A 474 7.54 10.31 18.61
C GLU A 474 6.33 9.46 19.02
N GLY A 475 5.29 9.46 18.20
CA GLY A 475 4.04 8.74 18.43
C GLY A 475 2.92 9.64 18.94
N GLY A 476 1.78 9.01 19.21
CA GLY A 476 0.53 9.70 19.58
C GLY A 476 0.49 10.23 21.02
N MET A 477 1.47 11.02 21.40
CA MET A 477 1.62 11.57 22.74
C MET A 477 1.39 13.09 22.76
N THR A 478 0.91 13.59 23.91
CA THR A 478 0.69 15.01 24.16
C THR A 478 0.81 15.36 25.65
N ARG A 479 0.62 16.62 25.99
CA ARG A 479 0.49 17.10 27.38
C ARG A 479 -0.94 17.50 27.66
N HIS A 480 -1.44 17.11 28.81
CA HIS A 480 -2.67 17.66 29.37
C HIS A 480 -2.34 18.95 30.15
N LEU A 481 -2.76 20.09 29.60
CA LEU A 481 -2.48 21.41 30.19
C LEU A 481 -3.55 21.76 31.27
N PRO A 482 -3.17 22.47 32.36
CA PRO A 482 -1.88 23.12 32.63
C PRO A 482 -0.79 22.20 33.17
N GLY A 483 -1.04 20.91 33.30
CA GLY A 483 -0.07 19.93 33.79
C GLY A 483 1.11 19.71 32.85
N THR A 484 2.11 18.98 33.32
CA THR A 484 3.33 18.63 32.58
C THR A 484 3.38 17.15 32.19
N GLU A 485 2.40 16.37 32.61
CA GLU A 485 2.33 14.92 32.32
C GLU A 485 2.20 14.67 30.83
N VAL A 486 3.02 13.74 30.33
CA VAL A 486 2.95 13.26 28.95
C VAL A 486 2.06 12.03 28.90
N VAL A 487 0.99 12.11 28.13
CA VAL A 487 -0.02 11.04 28.03
C VAL A 487 -0.40 10.81 26.56
N ALA A 488 -1.08 9.70 26.27
CA ALA A 488 -1.62 9.48 24.94
C ALA A 488 -2.63 10.58 24.56
N ILE A 489 -2.65 10.99 23.29
CA ILE A 489 -3.57 12.04 22.80
C ILE A 489 -5.02 11.69 23.15
N TYR A 490 -5.43 10.44 23.00
CA TYR A 490 -6.76 10.00 23.39
C TYR A 490 -7.04 10.20 24.87
N ASP A 491 -6.10 9.81 25.74
CA ASP A 491 -6.28 9.92 27.20
C ASP A 491 -6.40 11.40 27.62
N ALA A 492 -5.60 12.30 27.01
CA ALA A 492 -5.73 13.74 27.22
C ALA A 492 -7.09 14.27 26.75
N ALA A 493 -7.54 13.87 25.56
CA ALA A 493 -8.82 14.28 25.02
C ALA A 493 -9.99 13.88 25.92
N MET A 494 -9.95 12.67 26.50
CA MET A 494 -10.97 12.21 27.44
C MET A 494 -10.97 13.02 28.76
N ARG A 495 -9.81 13.43 29.27
CA ARG A 495 -9.72 14.31 30.45
C ARG A 495 -10.36 15.68 30.15
N TYR A 496 -10.01 16.32 29.03
CA TYR A 496 -10.61 17.59 28.62
C TYR A 496 -12.12 17.49 28.38
N GLN A 497 -12.59 16.36 27.85
CA GLN A 497 -14.03 16.11 27.67
C GLN A 497 -14.75 16.10 29.03
N GLN A 498 -14.18 15.45 30.06
CA GLN A 498 -14.70 15.45 31.42
C GLN A 498 -14.70 16.87 32.03
N GLU A 499 -13.68 17.66 31.73
CA GLU A 499 -13.54 19.06 32.14
C GLU A 499 -14.43 20.01 31.33
N LYS A 500 -15.09 19.52 30.28
CA LYS A 500 -15.91 20.31 29.31
C LYS A 500 -15.11 21.43 28.63
N VAL A 501 -13.84 21.17 28.34
CA VAL A 501 -12.93 22.08 27.67
C VAL A 501 -12.92 21.78 26.18
N PRO A 502 -13.23 22.76 25.31
CA PRO A 502 -13.09 22.60 23.87
C PRO A 502 -11.65 22.35 23.45
N LEU A 503 -11.46 21.59 22.37
CA LEU A 503 -10.13 21.23 21.87
C LEU A 503 -9.87 21.79 20.48
N ALA A 504 -8.60 22.07 20.20
CA ALA A 504 -8.11 22.45 18.89
C ALA A 504 -6.87 21.61 18.53
N VAL A 505 -6.73 21.26 17.26
CA VAL A 505 -5.51 20.73 16.67
C VAL A 505 -4.97 21.79 15.73
N ILE A 506 -3.70 22.15 15.90
CA ILE A 506 -3.00 23.07 15.01
C ILE A 506 -2.06 22.24 14.15
N ALA A 507 -2.14 22.39 12.83
CA ALA A 507 -1.32 21.64 11.90
C ALA A 507 -0.88 22.53 10.72
N GLY A 508 0.18 22.13 10.04
CA GLY A 508 0.69 22.79 8.86
C GLY A 508 -0.09 22.44 7.58
N LYS A 509 0.50 22.78 6.43
CA LYS A 509 -0.11 22.50 5.12
C LYS A 509 -0.29 21.00 4.88
N GLU A 510 -1.25 20.65 4.01
CA GLU A 510 -1.59 19.27 3.61
C GLU A 510 -2.13 18.40 4.76
N TYR A 511 -2.55 18.97 5.88
CA TYR A 511 -3.19 18.23 6.95
C TYR A 511 -4.45 17.51 6.45
N GLY A 512 -4.55 16.22 6.76
CA GLY A 512 -5.70 15.39 6.35
C GLY A 512 -5.78 15.10 4.84
N SER A 513 -4.79 15.50 4.03
CA SER A 513 -4.74 15.16 2.62
C SER A 513 -4.45 13.66 2.41
N CYS A 514 -4.63 13.19 1.22
CA CYS A 514 -4.38 11.85 0.66
C CYS A 514 -5.61 11.01 0.41
N LEU A 515 -6.28 10.36 1.30
CA LEU A 515 -7.35 9.42 0.96
C LEU A 515 -8.75 9.86 1.35
N LEU A 516 -8.85 10.78 2.26
CA LEU A 516 -10.13 11.11 2.85
C LEU A 516 -10.26 12.62 2.97
N TYR A 517 -10.82 13.24 1.93
CA TYR A 517 -11.39 14.58 2.05
C TYR A 517 -12.55 14.63 3.08
N THR A 518 -12.90 13.48 3.64
CA THR A 518 -14.04 13.27 4.52
C THR A 518 -13.69 12.38 5.71
N SER A 519 -12.43 12.39 6.20
CA SER A 519 -12.16 11.83 7.51
C SER A 519 -12.86 12.70 8.53
N PRO A 520 -13.83 12.21 9.30
CA PRO A 520 -14.31 12.94 10.46
C PRO A 520 -13.16 13.01 11.46
N SER A 521 -12.51 14.13 11.47
CA SER A 521 -11.49 14.47 12.46
C SER A 521 -12.16 14.95 13.73
#